data_9e2b1853244bb39b2b0a149874711e49
#
_entry.id   9e2b1853244bb39b2b0a149874711e49
#
_cell.length_a   1.000
_cell.length_b   1.000
_cell.length_c   1.000
_cell.angle_alpha   90.00
_cell.angle_beta   90.00
_cell.angle_gamma   90.00
#
_symmetry.space_group_name_H-M   'P 1'
#
loop_
_entity.id
_entity.type
_entity.pdbx_description
1 polymer ?
#
loop_
_entity_poly.entity_id
_entity_poly.type
_entity_poly.pdbx_seq_one_letter_code
_entity_poly.pdbx_strand_id
1 'polypeptide(L)'
;MNTPPPPGTELVELAIGGLAILFVLGILVLILYLLYDAQRAIPPEYRHVEPAQVWLLLIPLFNLVWNFFVYPQIADSYRSYFYSRGRFDVGDAGKSVGLWFSICSACSIIPCVGFIPALIGLILLIVFLIRIYGLKSQLPQLATMPVVSAGLHAAPGGFPVTYAPPAPFPPAPVVEQQPPPPSPPPG
;
A
#
# COMPACT_ATOMS: atom_id res chain seq x y z
N MET A 1 45.33 -2.90 -27.56
CA MET A 1 45.60 -1.45 -27.71
C MET A 1 44.38 -0.74 -27.17
N ASN A 2 44.44 -0.26 -25.92
CA ASN A 2 43.37 0.55 -25.34
C ASN A 2 43.65 2.02 -25.71
N THR A 3 43.07 2.51 -26.78
CA THR A 3 43.05 3.93 -27.05
C THR A 3 42.19 4.62 -25.99
N PRO A 4 42.67 5.65 -25.30
CA PRO A 4 41.86 6.39 -24.35
C PRO A 4 40.63 6.98 -25.07
N PRO A 5 39.45 6.99 -24.42
CA PRO A 5 38.27 7.57 -25.03
C PRO A 5 38.48 9.04 -25.37
N PRO A 6 37.88 9.58 -26.45
CA PRO A 6 38.02 10.98 -26.81
C PRO A 6 37.52 11.90 -25.66
N PRO A 7 38.20 13.06 -25.48
CA PRO A 7 37.81 13.99 -24.41
C PRO A 7 36.37 14.46 -24.61
N GLY A 8 35.52 14.26 -23.59
CA GLY A 8 34.09 14.61 -23.64
C GLY A 8 33.12 13.43 -23.61
N THR A 9 33.57 12.21 -23.92
CA THR A 9 32.71 11.02 -23.83
C THR A 9 32.25 10.75 -22.39
N GLU A 10 33.11 10.99 -21.41
CA GLU A 10 32.77 10.82 -19.97
C GLU A 10 31.63 11.75 -19.54
N LEU A 11 31.64 13.00 -20.02
CA LEU A 11 30.54 13.95 -19.70
C LEU A 11 29.21 13.52 -20.35
N VAL A 12 29.27 12.99 -21.57
CA VAL A 12 28.09 12.50 -22.30
C VAL A 12 27.51 11.26 -21.57
N GLU A 13 28.37 10.30 -21.18
CA GLU A 13 27.96 9.12 -20.44
C GLU A 13 27.35 9.49 -19.08
N LEU A 14 27.96 10.43 -18.35
CA LEU A 14 27.43 10.94 -17.09
C LEU A 14 26.08 11.63 -17.27
N ALA A 15 25.92 12.43 -18.33
CA ALA A 15 24.67 13.10 -18.65
C ALA A 15 23.56 12.10 -19.01
N ILE A 16 23.86 11.10 -19.84
CA ILE A 16 22.91 10.04 -20.22
C ILE A 16 22.51 9.22 -18.96
N GLY A 17 23.50 8.83 -18.15
CA GLY A 17 23.26 8.10 -16.90
C GLY A 17 22.41 8.90 -15.90
N GLY A 18 22.72 10.19 -15.74
CA GLY A 18 21.94 11.10 -14.90
C GLY A 18 20.50 11.26 -15.39
N LEU A 19 20.29 11.42 -16.70
CA LEU A 19 18.96 11.52 -17.30
C LEU A 19 18.16 10.21 -17.12
N ALA A 20 18.80 9.06 -17.29
CA ALA A 20 18.17 7.76 -17.08
C ALA A 20 17.72 7.57 -15.61
N ILE A 21 18.56 7.96 -14.65
CA ILE A 21 18.22 7.92 -13.22
C ILE A 21 17.02 8.84 -12.93
N LEU A 22 17.01 10.06 -13.43
CA LEU A 22 15.90 11.00 -13.25
C LEU A 22 14.60 10.45 -13.85
N PHE A 23 14.68 9.80 -15.01
CA PHE A 23 13.53 9.18 -15.65
C PHE A 23 12.96 8.03 -14.81
N VAL A 24 13.82 7.15 -14.30
CA VAL A 24 13.40 6.04 -13.42
C VAL A 24 12.79 6.56 -12.11
N LEU A 25 13.39 7.59 -11.50
CA LEU A 25 12.82 8.23 -10.31
C LEU A 25 11.47 8.87 -10.59
N GLY A 26 11.30 9.50 -11.75
CA GLY A 26 10.03 10.07 -12.17
C GLY A 26 8.92 9.01 -12.30
N ILE A 27 9.23 7.87 -12.90
CA ILE A 27 8.29 6.73 -12.98
C ILE A 27 7.96 6.20 -11.58
N LEU A 28 8.96 6.04 -10.71
CA LEU A 28 8.75 5.57 -9.35
C LEU A 28 7.81 6.51 -8.58
N VAL A 29 8.06 7.80 -8.62
CA VAL A 29 7.20 8.81 -7.98
C VAL A 29 5.79 8.76 -8.54
N LEU A 30 5.64 8.59 -9.86
CA LEU A 30 4.32 8.45 -10.49
C LEU A 30 3.58 7.21 -9.95
N ILE A 31 4.24 6.06 -9.85
CA ILE A 31 3.65 4.84 -9.30
C ILE A 31 3.21 5.06 -7.85
N LEU A 32 4.08 5.66 -7.02
CA LEU A 32 3.76 5.96 -5.63
C LEU A 32 2.57 6.92 -5.50
N TYR A 33 2.50 7.92 -6.38
CA TYR A 33 1.35 8.83 -6.43
C TYR A 33 0.06 8.09 -6.80
N LEU A 34 0.11 7.17 -7.77
CA LEU A 34 -1.05 6.35 -8.15
C LEU A 34 -1.53 5.47 -6.99
N LEU A 35 -0.61 4.86 -6.24
CA LEU A 35 -0.94 4.05 -5.05
C LEU A 35 -1.51 4.92 -3.92
N TYR A 36 -0.91 6.09 -3.69
CA TYR A 36 -1.40 7.08 -2.72
C TYR A 36 -2.84 7.51 -3.05
N ASP A 37 -3.10 7.87 -4.31
CA ASP A 37 -4.39 8.31 -4.80
C ASP A 37 -5.44 7.18 -4.73
N ALA A 38 -5.04 5.94 -5.03
CA ALA A 38 -5.88 4.77 -4.87
C ALA A 38 -6.30 4.57 -3.39
N GLN A 39 -5.36 4.68 -2.45
CA GLN A 39 -5.66 4.53 -1.01
C GLN A 39 -6.50 5.68 -0.46
N ARG A 40 -6.27 6.89 -0.94
CA ARG A 40 -7.06 8.07 -0.54
C ARG A 40 -8.54 7.94 -0.91
N ALA A 41 -8.84 7.22 -1.98
CA ALA A 41 -10.21 7.02 -2.45
C ALA A 41 -11.07 6.14 -1.54
N ILE A 42 -10.45 5.30 -0.68
CA ILE A 42 -11.17 4.43 0.27
C ILE A 42 -11.48 5.21 1.55
N PRO A 43 -12.68 5.03 2.15
CA PRO A 43 -13.00 5.60 3.46
C PRO A 43 -12.01 5.17 4.55
N PRO A 44 -11.65 6.04 5.52
CA PRO A 44 -10.61 5.77 6.51
C PRO A 44 -10.82 4.49 7.32
N GLU A 45 -12.07 4.14 7.62
CA GLU A 45 -12.46 2.98 8.40
C GLU A 45 -12.14 1.62 7.73
N TYR A 46 -11.91 1.62 6.41
CA TYR A 46 -11.58 0.41 5.63
C TYR A 46 -10.11 0.39 5.18
N ARG A 47 -9.32 1.40 5.54
CA ARG A 47 -7.90 1.45 5.16
C ARG A 47 -7.08 0.58 6.09
N HIS A 48 -6.34 -0.36 5.50
CA HIS A 48 -5.34 -1.14 6.22
C HIS A 48 -3.96 -0.47 6.22
N VAL A 49 -3.75 0.47 5.27
CA VAL A 49 -2.52 1.27 5.14
C VAL A 49 -2.92 2.73 5.00
N GLU A 50 -2.29 3.60 5.76
CA GLU A 50 -2.43 5.04 5.57
C GLU A 50 -1.82 5.46 4.23
N PRO A 51 -2.47 6.36 3.47
CA PRO A 51 -1.94 6.80 2.18
C PRO A 51 -0.51 7.33 2.26
N ALA A 52 -0.15 8.01 3.34
CA ALA A 52 1.21 8.54 3.56
C ALA A 52 2.27 7.43 3.66
N GLN A 53 1.92 6.24 4.12
CA GLN A 53 2.88 5.13 4.28
C GLN A 53 3.36 4.56 2.95
N VAL A 54 2.67 4.85 1.84
CA VAL A 54 3.11 4.48 0.50
C VAL A 54 4.45 5.14 0.15
N TRP A 55 4.71 6.34 0.67
CA TRP A 55 5.97 7.06 0.43
C TRP A 55 7.20 6.41 1.07
N LEU A 56 7.00 5.51 2.05
CA LEU A 56 8.09 4.71 2.62
C LEU A 56 8.74 3.77 1.59
N LEU A 57 8.02 3.44 0.51
CA LEU A 57 8.57 2.69 -0.63
C LEU A 57 9.70 3.44 -1.37
N LEU A 58 9.86 4.74 -1.12
CA LEU A 58 10.96 5.52 -1.70
C LEU A 58 12.31 5.19 -1.06
N ILE A 59 12.32 4.61 0.15
CA ILE A 59 13.54 4.21 0.86
C ILE A 59 14.01 2.85 0.33
N PRO A 60 15.17 2.76 -0.38
CA PRO A 60 15.52 1.57 -1.16
C PRO A 60 15.57 0.26 -0.38
N LEU A 61 16.21 0.25 0.79
CA LEU A 61 16.30 -0.96 1.63
C LEU A 61 14.97 -1.29 2.32
N PHE A 62 14.24 -0.27 2.73
CA PHE A 62 12.94 -0.42 3.36
C PHE A 62 11.89 -0.91 2.35
N ASN A 63 11.96 -0.44 1.12
CA ASN A 63 11.10 -0.85 0.01
C ASN A 63 11.06 -2.38 -0.14
N LEU A 64 12.20 -3.05 0.01
CA LEU A 64 12.31 -4.49 -0.17
C LEU A 64 11.38 -5.29 0.76
N VAL A 65 11.31 -4.85 2.02
CA VAL A 65 10.46 -5.48 3.03
C VAL A 65 9.04 -4.91 2.96
N TRP A 66 8.93 -3.59 2.75
CA TRP A 66 7.65 -2.89 2.81
C TRP A 66 6.70 -3.25 1.66
N ASN A 67 7.23 -3.65 0.51
CA ASN A 67 6.43 -4.16 -0.62
C ASN A 67 5.52 -5.32 -0.20
N PHE A 68 6.02 -6.25 0.64
CA PHE A 68 5.25 -7.40 1.12
C PHE A 68 4.05 -7.01 1.99
N PHE A 69 4.05 -5.81 2.55
CA PHE A 69 2.96 -5.31 3.39
C PHE A 69 2.03 -4.39 2.60
N VAL A 70 2.57 -3.43 1.86
CA VAL A 70 1.77 -2.38 1.21
C VAL A 70 0.82 -2.94 0.17
N TYR A 71 1.31 -3.73 -0.80
CA TYR A 71 0.47 -4.21 -1.90
C TYR A 71 -0.67 -5.13 -1.45
N PRO A 72 -0.43 -6.15 -0.59
CA PRO A 72 -1.52 -6.95 -0.05
C PRO A 72 -2.52 -6.15 0.78
N GLN A 73 -2.05 -5.20 1.60
CA GLN A 73 -2.92 -4.39 2.45
C GLN A 73 -3.75 -3.38 1.65
N ILE A 74 -3.23 -2.86 0.52
CA ILE A 74 -4.02 -2.07 -0.42
C ILE A 74 -5.18 -2.92 -0.97
N ALA A 75 -4.90 -4.13 -1.41
CA ALA A 75 -5.92 -5.04 -1.91
C ALA A 75 -6.96 -5.41 -0.83
N ASP A 76 -6.50 -5.67 0.40
CA ASP A 76 -7.40 -5.95 1.54
C ASP A 76 -8.27 -4.74 1.89
N SER A 77 -7.78 -3.51 1.76
CA SER A 77 -8.57 -2.29 1.97
C SER A 77 -9.74 -2.20 0.98
N TYR A 78 -9.47 -2.43 -0.31
CA TYR A 78 -10.52 -2.48 -1.33
C TYR A 78 -11.51 -3.61 -1.07
N ARG A 79 -11.02 -4.81 -0.79
CA ARG A 79 -11.85 -5.97 -0.48
C ARG A 79 -12.78 -5.71 0.70
N SER A 80 -12.29 -5.17 1.80
CA SER A 80 -13.07 -4.85 2.99
C SER A 80 -14.18 -3.85 2.70
N TYR A 81 -13.88 -2.80 1.92
CA TYR A 81 -14.88 -1.83 1.52
C TYR A 81 -15.97 -2.42 0.63
N PHE A 82 -15.60 -3.22 -0.39
CA PHE A 82 -16.57 -3.88 -1.26
C PHE A 82 -17.46 -4.86 -0.50
N TYR A 83 -16.88 -5.63 0.42
CA TYR A 83 -17.63 -6.58 1.24
C TYR A 83 -18.62 -5.88 2.17
N SER A 84 -18.27 -4.71 2.72
CA SER A 84 -19.20 -3.92 3.54
C SER A 84 -20.42 -3.43 2.75
N ARG A 85 -20.33 -3.40 1.43
CA ARG A 85 -21.42 -3.03 0.51
C ARG A 85 -22.11 -4.24 -0.13
N GLY A 86 -21.86 -5.46 0.38
CA GLY A 86 -22.47 -6.69 -0.13
C GLY A 86 -21.92 -7.20 -1.46
N ARG A 87 -20.78 -6.64 -1.92
CA ARG A 87 -20.10 -7.05 -3.15
C ARG A 87 -18.99 -8.05 -2.84
N PHE A 88 -19.25 -9.33 -3.07
CA PHE A 88 -18.32 -10.45 -2.82
C PHE A 88 -17.61 -10.93 -4.10
N ASP A 89 -17.93 -10.34 -5.24
CA ASP A 89 -17.44 -10.69 -6.58
C ASP A 89 -15.99 -10.20 -6.86
N VAL A 90 -15.42 -9.38 -6.00
CA VAL A 90 -14.07 -8.81 -6.18
C VAL A 90 -12.93 -9.81 -5.93
N GLY A 91 -13.23 -11.01 -5.42
CA GLY A 91 -12.24 -12.04 -5.12
C GLY A 91 -11.18 -11.58 -4.13
N ASP A 92 -9.90 -11.71 -4.49
CA ASP A 92 -8.76 -11.26 -3.69
C ASP A 92 -8.36 -9.79 -3.90
N ALA A 93 -9.13 -9.05 -4.73
CA ALA A 93 -8.86 -7.66 -5.12
C ALA A 93 -7.42 -7.41 -5.64
N GLY A 94 -6.73 -8.46 -6.11
CA GLY A 94 -5.36 -8.39 -6.60
C GLY A 94 -4.28 -8.65 -5.54
N LYS A 95 -4.64 -9.13 -4.36
CA LYS A 95 -3.70 -9.44 -3.28
C LYS A 95 -2.59 -10.41 -3.72
N SER A 96 -2.96 -11.49 -4.41
CA SER A 96 -2.00 -12.46 -4.94
C SER A 96 -1.03 -11.82 -5.94
N VAL A 97 -1.54 -10.94 -6.82
CA VAL A 97 -0.71 -10.23 -7.81
C VAL A 97 0.29 -9.31 -7.11
N GLY A 98 -0.16 -8.56 -6.09
CA GLY A 98 0.70 -7.70 -5.27
C GLY A 98 1.79 -8.49 -4.54
N LEU A 99 1.45 -9.67 -3.99
CA LEU A 99 2.42 -10.54 -3.33
C LEU A 99 3.46 -11.09 -4.31
N TRP A 100 3.04 -11.58 -5.47
CA TRP A 100 3.97 -12.06 -6.51
C TRP A 100 4.87 -10.95 -7.04
N PHE A 101 4.34 -9.72 -7.20
CA PHE A 101 5.17 -8.56 -7.51
C PHE A 101 6.26 -8.34 -6.46
N SER A 102 5.92 -8.41 -5.16
CA SER A 102 6.87 -8.23 -4.06
C SER A 102 7.99 -9.28 -4.09
N ILE A 103 7.63 -10.55 -4.38
CA ILE A 103 8.61 -11.64 -4.53
C ILE A 103 9.54 -11.37 -5.72
N CYS A 104 8.99 -11.02 -6.89
CA CYS A 104 9.80 -10.71 -8.08
C CYS A 104 10.70 -9.50 -7.84
N SER A 105 10.21 -8.47 -7.14
CA SER A 105 10.99 -7.30 -6.76
C SER A 105 12.17 -7.67 -5.85
N ALA A 106 11.97 -8.56 -4.88
CA ALA A 106 13.03 -9.06 -4.03
C ALA A 106 14.07 -9.89 -4.81
N CYS A 107 13.62 -10.77 -5.70
CA CYS A 107 14.50 -11.59 -6.54
C CYS A 107 15.30 -10.76 -7.56
N SER A 108 14.82 -9.60 -7.96
CA SER A 108 15.50 -8.74 -8.95
C SER A 108 16.81 -8.15 -8.46
N ILE A 109 17.09 -8.21 -7.14
CA ILE A 109 18.34 -7.73 -6.55
C ILE A 109 19.52 -8.68 -6.87
N ILE A 110 19.24 -9.94 -7.20
CA ILE A 110 20.29 -10.93 -7.48
C ILE A 110 20.93 -10.59 -8.84
N PRO A 111 22.22 -10.18 -8.88
CA PRO A 111 22.91 -9.95 -10.14
C PRO A 111 22.93 -11.23 -10.98
N CYS A 112 22.91 -11.10 -12.28
CA CYS A 112 22.84 -12.16 -13.30
C CYS A 112 21.46 -12.81 -13.53
N VAL A 113 20.61 -12.94 -12.52
CA VAL A 113 19.27 -13.58 -12.64
C VAL A 113 18.15 -12.55 -12.53
N GLY A 114 18.44 -11.39 -11.92
CA GLY A 114 17.44 -10.37 -11.55
C GLY A 114 16.69 -9.71 -12.71
N PHE A 115 17.21 -9.78 -13.95
CA PHE A 115 16.56 -9.16 -15.10
C PHE A 115 15.20 -9.78 -15.44
N ILE A 116 15.11 -11.11 -15.39
CA ILE A 116 13.86 -11.84 -15.68
C ILE A 116 12.78 -11.53 -14.63
N PRO A 117 13.06 -11.69 -13.31
CA PRO A 117 12.08 -11.29 -12.28
C PRO A 117 11.71 -9.81 -12.34
N ALA A 118 12.62 -8.91 -12.71
CA ALA A 118 12.33 -7.49 -12.87
C ALA A 118 11.28 -7.23 -13.97
N LEU A 119 11.40 -7.90 -15.13
CA LEU A 119 10.41 -7.80 -16.21
C LEU A 119 9.06 -8.39 -15.79
N ILE A 120 9.05 -9.56 -15.16
CA ILE A 120 7.82 -10.18 -14.66
C ILE A 120 7.20 -9.28 -13.59
N GLY A 121 7.99 -8.75 -12.67
CA GLY A 121 7.54 -7.81 -11.64
C GLY A 121 6.89 -6.56 -12.23
N LEU A 122 7.47 -5.98 -13.28
CA LEU A 122 6.89 -4.82 -13.97
C LEU A 122 5.51 -5.15 -14.55
N ILE A 123 5.35 -6.30 -15.19
CA ILE A 123 4.06 -6.75 -15.73
C ILE A 123 3.04 -6.91 -14.59
N LEU A 124 3.45 -7.58 -13.49
CA LEU A 124 2.59 -7.79 -12.32
C LEU A 124 2.16 -6.46 -11.67
N LEU A 125 3.07 -5.49 -11.59
CA LEU A 125 2.77 -4.15 -11.10
C LEU A 125 1.72 -3.45 -11.95
N ILE A 126 1.85 -3.52 -13.28
CA ILE A 126 0.89 -2.94 -14.21
C ILE A 126 -0.48 -3.61 -14.04
N VAL A 127 -0.51 -4.95 -13.98
CA VAL A 127 -1.75 -5.72 -13.75
C VAL A 127 -2.38 -5.34 -12.41
N PHE A 128 -1.58 -5.19 -11.35
CA PHE A 128 -2.06 -4.75 -10.04
C PHE A 128 -2.69 -3.36 -10.11
N LEU A 129 -2.02 -2.39 -10.73
CA LEU A 129 -2.54 -1.03 -10.89
C LEU A 129 -3.85 -1.02 -11.69
N ILE A 130 -3.92 -1.75 -12.81
CA ILE A 130 -5.15 -1.84 -13.62
C ILE A 130 -6.29 -2.40 -12.77
N ARG A 131 -6.05 -3.46 -11.98
CA ARG A 131 -7.07 -4.03 -11.09
C ARG A 131 -7.54 -3.03 -10.04
N ILE A 132 -6.62 -2.39 -9.33
CA ILE A 132 -6.96 -1.43 -8.28
C ILE A 132 -7.71 -0.23 -8.85
N TYR A 133 -7.29 0.30 -10.01
CA TYR A 133 -8.00 1.41 -10.65
C TYR A 133 -9.37 1.00 -11.21
N GLY A 134 -9.50 -0.23 -11.68
CA GLY A 134 -10.80 -0.82 -12.05
C GLY A 134 -11.77 -0.90 -10.88
N LEU A 135 -11.28 -1.27 -9.68
CA LEU A 135 -12.08 -1.25 -8.46
C LEU A 135 -12.37 0.18 -7.99
N LYS A 136 -11.37 1.08 -8.06
CA LYS A 136 -11.53 2.49 -7.72
C LYS A 136 -12.64 3.16 -8.53
N SER A 137 -12.76 2.87 -9.81
CA SER A 137 -13.81 3.44 -10.66
C SER A 137 -15.23 3.06 -10.23
N GLN A 138 -15.40 1.98 -9.47
CA GLN A 138 -16.69 1.51 -8.96
C GLN A 138 -17.04 2.13 -7.58
N LEU A 139 -16.12 2.78 -6.89
CA LEU A 139 -16.34 3.36 -5.56
C LEU A 139 -17.52 4.36 -5.51
N PRO A 140 -17.71 5.27 -6.50
CA PRO A 140 -18.84 6.20 -6.45
C PRO A 140 -20.21 5.50 -6.47
N GLN A 141 -20.32 4.40 -7.21
CA GLN A 141 -21.55 3.61 -7.27
C GLN A 141 -21.79 2.86 -5.94
N LEU A 142 -20.72 2.33 -5.33
CA LEU A 142 -20.81 1.65 -4.05
C LEU A 142 -21.15 2.59 -2.89
N ALA A 143 -20.75 3.85 -2.96
CA ALA A 143 -21.08 4.85 -1.93
C ALA A 143 -22.59 5.07 -1.78
N THR A 144 -23.37 4.83 -2.84
CA THR A 144 -24.83 4.97 -2.83
C THR A 144 -25.55 3.71 -2.31
N MET A 145 -24.84 2.58 -2.18
CA MET A 145 -25.42 1.34 -1.69
C MET A 145 -25.47 1.32 -0.15
N PRO A 146 -26.51 0.71 0.45
CA PRO A 146 -26.56 0.58 1.91
C PRO A 146 -25.41 -0.29 2.42
N VAL A 147 -24.91 0.03 3.60
CA VAL A 147 -23.93 -0.82 4.31
C VAL A 147 -24.67 -2.09 4.75
N VAL A 148 -24.20 -3.23 4.27
CA VAL A 148 -24.72 -4.52 4.73
C VAL A 148 -24.12 -4.78 6.12
N SER A 149 -24.93 -4.55 7.17
CA SER A 149 -24.54 -4.93 8.52
C SER A 149 -24.24 -6.43 8.53
N ALA A 150 -23.04 -6.80 8.96
CA ALA A 150 -22.49 -8.17 8.92
C ALA A 150 -23.26 -9.18 9.83
N GLY A 151 -24.60 -9.11 9.84
CA GLY A 151 -25.46 -9.94 10.65
C GLY A 151 -25.95 -11.23 10.01
N LEU A 152 -25.85 -11.39 8.69
CA LEU A 152 -26.56 -12.52 8.07
C LEU A 152 -26.02 -12.97 6.70
N HIS A 153 -24.75 -13.30 6.54
CA HIS A 153 -24.40 -14.21 5.44
C HIS A 153 -23.08 -14.92 5.75
N ALA A 154 -23.19 -16.05 6.40
CA ALA A 154 -22.19 -17.11 6.30
C ALA A 154 -22.18 -17.56 4.83
N ALA A 155 -21.11 -17.25 4.09
CA ALA A 155 -20.89 -17.86 2.79
C ALA A 155 -20.79 -19.37 2.97
N PRO A 156 -21.46 -20.20 2.15
CA PRO A 156 -21.34 -21.64 2.23
C PRO A 156 -19.89 -22.04 1.93
N GLY A 157 -19.12 -22.43 2.95
CA GLY A 157 -17.75 -22.94 2.84
C GLY A 157 -16.61 -22.01 3.27
N GLY A 158 -16.87 -20.80 3.73
CA GLY A 158 -15.84 -19.91 4.28
C GLY A 158 -15.86 -19.87 5.81
N PHE A 159 -14.69 -19.94 6.45
CA PHE A 159 -14.56 -19.70 7.88
C PHE A 159 -15.21 -18.35 8.22
N PRO A 160 -15.97 -18.25 9.33
CA PRO A 160 -16.57 -16.98 9.75
C PRO A 160 -15.43 -16.02 10.11
N VAL A 161 -15.06 -15.15 9.19
CA VAL A 161 -14.25 -13.99 9.53
C VAL A 161 -15.21 -13.01 10.17
N THR A 162 -15.37 -13.11 11.46
CA THR A 162 -16.06 -12.11 12.27
C THR A 162 -15.17 -10.87 12.24
N TYR A 163 -15.36 -10.01 11.25
CA TYR A 163 -14.87 -8.64 11.31
C TYR A 163 -15.77 -7.89 12.29
N ALA A 164 -15.51 -8.06 13.57
CA ALA A 164 -15.97 -7.09 14.55
C ALA A 164 -15.19 -5.80 14.22
N PRO A 165 -15.87 -4.66 13.97
CA PRO A 165 -15.16 -3.39 13.95
C PRO A 165 -14.39 -3.30 15.27
N PRO A 166 -13.14 -2.80 15.28
CA PRO A 166 -12.41 -2.63 16.52
C PRO A 166 -13.33 -1.90 17.49
N ALA A 167 -13.56 -2.51 18.66
CA ALA A 167 -14.39 -1.91 19.67
C ALA A 167 -13.93 -0.47 19.87
N PRO A 168 -14.85 0.51 19.95
CA PRO A 168 -14.45 1.87 20.25
C PRO A 168 -13.57 1.81 21.49
N PHE A 169 -12.40 2.43 21.41
CA PHE A 169 -11.44 2.45 22.51
C PHE A 169 -12.22 2.75 23.79
N PRO A 170 -12.04 1.98 24.86
CA PRO A 170 -12.66 2.29 26.13
C PRO A 170 -12.30 3.75 26.44
N PRO A 171 -13.26 4.58 26.90
CA PRO A 171 -12.97 5.95 27.28
C PRO A 171 -11.75 5.92 28.20
N ALA A 172 -10.80 6.80 27.93
CA ALA A 172 -9.59 6.93 28.74
C ALA A 172 -10.02 6.94 30.22
N PRO A 173 -9.32 6.19 31.10
CA PRO A 173 -9.67 6.17 32.51
C PRO A 173 -9.74 7.63 32.98
N VAL A 174 -10.89 8.01 33.51
CA VAL A 174 -11.07 9.31 34.13
C VAL A 174 -10.01 9.37 35.22
N VAL A 175 -8.97 10.17 34.99
CA VAL A 175 -7.99 10.46 36.02
C VAL A 175 -8.77 11.17 37.12
N GLU A 176 -9.17 10.41 38.14
CA GLU A 176 -9.78 10.94 39.34
C GLU A 176 -8.79 11.96 39.92
N GLN A 177 -9.15 13.25 39.77
CA GLN A 177 -8.31 14.35 40.24
C GLN A 177 -8.14 14.14 41.75
N GLN A 178 -6.94 13.71 42.15
CA GLN A 178 -6.55 13.59 43.52
C GLN A 178 -6.84 14.93 44.22
N PRO A 179 -7.59 14.92 45.32
CA PRO A 179 -7.92 16.16 46.04
C PRO A 179 -6.60 16.86 46.44
N PRO A 180 -6.58 18.20 46.36
CA PRO A 180 -5.38 18.97 46.70
C PRO A 180 -4.91 18.64 48.12
N PRO A 181 -3.61 18.59 48.39
CA PRO A 181 -3.07 18.33 49.72
C PRO A 181 -3.54 19.39 50.70
N PRO A 182 -3.80 19.00 51.98
CA PRO A 182 -4.25 19.94 53.01
C PRO A 182 -3.23 21.04 53.21
N SER A 183 -3.69 22.29 53.33
CA SER A 183 -2.88 23.45 53.62
C SER A 183 -2.13 23.30 54.93
N PRO A 184 -0.85 23.74 55.01
CA PRO A 184 -0.07 23.66 56.26
C PRO A 184 -0.74 24.51 57.35
N PRO A 185 -0.62 24.10 58.63
CA PRO A 185 -1.18 24.84 59.75
C PRO A 185 -0.51 26.19 59.88
N PRO A 186 -1.27 27.25 60.34
CA PRO A 186 -0.71 28.56 60.59
C PRO A 186 0.30 28.51 61.72
N GLY A 187 1.50 29.03 61.51
CA GLY A 187 2.55 29.22 62.52
C GLY A 187 2.33 30.49 63.35
#